data_8571915527ca12eacd2d5676487e7239
#
_entry.id   8571915527ca12eacd2d5676487e7239
#
_cell.length_a   1.000
_cell.length_b   1.000
_cell.length_c   1.000
_cell.angle_alpha   90.00
_cell.angle_beta   90.00
_cell.angle_gamma   90.00
#
_symmetry.space_group_name_H-M   'P 1'
#
loop_
_entity.id
_entity.type
_entity.pdbx_description
1 polymer ?
#
loop_
_entity_poly.entity_id
_entity_poly.type
_entity_poly.pdbx_seq_one_letter_code
_entity_poly.pdbx_strand_id
1 'polypeptide(L)'
;MKKIILTTAIGIFLSTSVLADHHEENTIVKPAKISKEIVAGDIYNHPDMVKETNNGNTTLDVTTFIGSDGKLGSGVYRSGKVRYEITEPWGVDEFFYILEGSIALTSADGTVTKINAGEAVTIPKEWTGIWDTDGYYKIWVIYSEDGSALK
;
A
#
# COMPACT_ATOMS: atom_id res chain seq x y z
N MET A 1 -54.10 -46.81 42.44
CA MET A 1 -53.80 -46.02 41.25
C MET A 1 -53.66 -44.55 41.68
N LYS A 2 -52.41 -44.04 41.81
CA LYS A 2 -52.12 -42.66 42.26
C LYS A 2 -51.99 -41.77 41.05
N LYS A 3 -52.83 -40.75 40.95
CA LYS A 3 -52.71 -39.69 39.94
C LYS A 3 -51.67 -38.68 40.41
N ILE A 4 -50.63 -38.48 39.57
CA ILE A 4 -49.65 -37.43 39.77
C ILE A 4 -50.11 -36.18 38.96
N ILE A 5 -50.31 -35.09 39.69
CA ILE A 5 -50.65 -33.78 39.13
C ILE A 5 -49.32 -33.06 38.88
N LEU A 6 -48.98 -32.79 37.59
CA LEU A 6 -47.80 -32.07 37.17
C LEU A 6 -48.16 -30.58 37.06
N THR A 7 -47.62 -29.77 37.96
CA THR A 7 -47.82 -28.33 38.00
C THR A 7 -46.77 -27.70 37.10
N THR A 8 -47.19 -27.12 35.95
CA THR A 8 -46.30 -26.41 35.03
C THR A 8 -46.13 -24.99 35.52
N ALA A 9 -44.92 -24.63 35.98
CA ALA A 9 -44.55 -23.26 36.28
C ALA A 9 -44.10 -22.56 34.98
N ILE A 10 -44.88 -21.57 34.56
CA ILE A 10 -44.53 -20.68 33.43
C ILE A 10 -43.55 -19.64 33.95
N GLY A 11 -42.26 -19.78 33.66
CA GLY A 11 -41.27 -18.75 33.90
C GLY A 11 -41.33 -17.71 32.79
N ILE A 12 -41.73 -16.50 33.15
CA ILE A 12 -41.64 -15.33 32.25
C ILE A 12 -40.19 -14.88 32.24
N PHE A 13 -39.45 -15.16 31.12
CA PHE A 13 -38.17 -14.54 30.85
C PHE A 13 -38.39 -13.15 30.33
N LEU A 14 -38.16 -12.12 31.15
CA LEU A 14 -37.97 -10.75 30.67
C LEU A 14 -36.59 -10.69 29.99
N SER A 15 -36.57 -10.73 28.66
CA SER A 15 -35.38 -10.38 27.87
C SER A 15 -35.21 -8.87 27.90
N THR A 16 -34.30 -8.35 28.72
CA THR A 16 -33.80 -6.99 28.60
C THR A 16 -32.89 -6.94 27.36
N SER A 17 -33.40 -6.40 26.26
CA SER A 17 -32.58 -6.01 25.12
C SER A 17 -31.68 -4.86 25.57
N VAL A 18 -30.41 -5.15 25.80
CA VAL A 18 -29.36 -4.14 25.90
C VAL A 18 -29.19 -3.59 24.48
N LEU A 19 -29.75 -2.42 24.22
CA LEU A 19 -29.38 -1.64 23.06
C LEU A 19 -27.92 -1.27 23.23
N ALA A 20 -27.04 -1.98 22.51
CA ALA A 20 -25.66 -1.54 22.34
C ALA A 20 -25.73 -0.24 21.54
N ASP A 21 -25.47 0.87 22.23
CA ASP A 21 -25.29 2.18 21.64
C ASP A 21 -23.99 2.09 20.83
N HIS A 22 -24.12 1.84 19.51
CA HIS A 22 -23.02 1.96 18.56
C HIS A 22 -22.71 3.44 18.45
N HIS A 23 -21.87 3.96 19.31
CA HIS A 23 -21.14 5.18 19.03
C HIS A 23 -20.29 4.91 17.78
N GLU A 24 -20.76 5.30 16.60
CA GLU A 24 -19.89 5.50 15.46
C GLU A 24 -18.88 6.58 15.88
N GLU A 25 -17.68 6.14 16.21
CA GLU A 25 -16.57 7.05 16.42
C GLU A 25 -16.38 7.80 15.09
N ASN A 26 -16.79 9.06 15.09
CA ASN A 26 -16.72 9.93 13.91
C ASN A 26 -15.23 10.22 13.64
N THR A 27 -14.55 9.27 12.98
CA THR A 27 -13.13 9.32 12.71
C THR A 27 -12.86 10.49 11.78
N ILE A 28 -12.27 11.56 12.32
CA ILE A 28 -11.92 12.73 11.53
C ILE A 28 -10.85 12.36 10.53
N VAL A 29 -11.19 12.38 9.24
CA VAL A 29 -10.25 12.13 8.15
C VAL A 29 -9.31 13.33 8.03
N LYS A 30 -8.00 13.07 8.02
CA LYS A 30 -6.96 14.09 7.90
C LYS A 30 -6.13 13.85 6.64
N PRO A 31 -5.58 14.92 6.01
CA PRO A 31 -4.61 14.76 4.94
C PRO A 31 -3.37 13.99 5.41
N ALA A 32 -2.88 13.07 4.57
CA ALA A 32 -1.58 12.43 4.75
C ALA A 32 -0.48 13.33 4.16
N LYS A 33 0.65 13.43 4.84
CA LYS A 33 1.77 14.28 4.42
C LYS A 33 3.06 13.49 4.35
N ILE A 34 3.73 13.52 3.20
CA ILE A 34 5.13 13.13 3.10
C ILE A 34 5.96 14.35 3.53
N SER A 35 6.63 14.26 4.67
CA SER A 35 7.36 15.41 5.23
C SER A 35 8.66 15.67 4.48
N LYS A 36 9.21 16.90 4.62
CA LYS A 36 10.51 17.25 4.02
C LYS A 36 11.66 16.41 4.58
N GLU A 37 11.55 15.94 5.83
CA GLU A 37 12.54 15.08 6.48
C GLU A 37 12.56 13.70 5.80
N ILE A 38 11.39 13.11 5.53
CA ILE A 38 11.26 11.87 4.75
C ILE A 38 11.84 12.08 3.34
N VAL A 39 11.44 13.16 2.65
CA VAL A 39 11.96 13.49 1.31
C VAL A 39 13.48 13.65 1.31
N ALA A 40 14.07 14.18 2.40
CA ALA A 40 15.51 14.36 2.57
C ALA A 40 16.26 13.07 3.01
N GLY A 41 15.57 11.93 3.12
CA GLY A 41 16.21 10.63 3.39
C GLY A 41 15.95 10.04 4.77
N ASP A 42 15.08 10.62 5.58
CA ASP A 42 14.78 10.12 6.94
C ASP A 42 13.89 8.84 6.93
N ILE A 43 13.74 8.24 5.74
CA ILE A 43 13.07 6.93 5.55
C ILE A 43 13.69 5.85 6.44
N TYR A 44 14.98 5.91 6.72
CA TYR A 44 15.68 4.93 7.53
C TYR A 44 15.23 4.90 8.99
N ASN A 45 14.65 5.98 9.49
CA ASN A 45 14.22 6.14 10.88
C ASN A 45 12.68 6.13 11.02
N HIS A 46 11.94 5.95 9.91
CA HIS A 46 10.48 5.97 9.98
C HIS A 46 9.96 4.73 10.71
N PRO A 47 9.04 4.86 11.70
CA PRO A 47 8.57 3.72 12.50
C PRO A 47 7.83 2.67 11.68
N ASP A 48 7.16 3.08 10.59
CA ASP A 48 6.41 2.17 9.72
C ASP A 48 7.22 1.70 8.50
N MET A 49 8.56 1.90 8.51
CA MET A 49 9.40 1.46 7.41
C MET A 49 9.45 -0.06 7.33
N VAL A 50 9.12 -0.59 6.17
CA VAL A 50 9.32 -1.99 5.80
C VAL A 50 10.66 -2.11 5.10
N LYS A 51 11.53 -2.99 5.60
CA LYS A 51 12.83 -3.29 5.01
C LYS A 51 12.85 -4.72 4.52
N GLU A 52 13.19 -4.91 3.25
CA GLU A 52 13.37 -6.22 2.65
C GLU A 52 14.76 -6.34 2.02
N THR A 53 15.29 -7.56 1.97
CA THR A 53 16.55 -7.84 1.27
C THR A 53 16.35 -9.10 0.43
N ASN A 54 16.39 -8.93 -0.88
CA ASN A 54 16.20 -10.00 -1.85
C ASN A 54 17.35 -9.99 -2.88
N ASN A 55 18.01 -11.14 -3.06
CA ASN A 55 19.11 -11.29 -4.02
C ASN A 55 20.22 -10.22 -3.91
N GLY A 56 20.54 -9.80 -2.67
CA GLY A 56 21.55 -8.78 -2.39
C GLY A 56 21.07 -7.32 -2.57
N ASN A 57 19.86 -7.09 -3.04
CA ASN A 57 19.25 -5.78 -3.06
C ASN A 57 18.42 -5.54 -1.79
N THR A 58 18.65 -4.41 -1.13
CA THR A 58 17.86 -3.97 0.02
C THR A 58 16.92 -2.85 -0.41
N THR A 59 15.65 -3.03 -0.09
CA THR A 59 14.60 -2.05 -0.33
C THR A 59 14.06 -1.52 1.00
N LEU A 60 13.65 -0.26 0.99
CA LEU A 60 12.96 0.41 2.10
C LEU A 60 11.67 0.99 1.54
N ASP A 61 10.55 0.71 2.20
CA ASP A 61 9.23 1.23 1.81
C ASP A 61 8.52 1.85 3.01
N VAL A 62 7.90 2.99 2.79
CA VAL A 62 6.99 3.63 3.74
C VAL A 62 5.73 4.03 3.00
N THR A 63 4.65 3.32 3.26
CA THR A 63 3.32 3.71 2.79
C THR A 63 2.77 4.80 3.71
N THR A 64 2.54 5.99 3.17
CA THR A 64 2.06 7.15 3.93
C THR A 64 0.55 7.33 3.85
N PHE A 65 -0.09 6.75 2.84
CA PHE A 65 -1.52 6.84 2.60
C PHE A 65 -2.05 5.63 1.86
N ILE A 66 -3.22 5.15 2.27
CA ILE A 66 -4.07 4.23 1.49
C ILE A 66 -5.48 4.82 1.48
N GLY A 67 -6.09 4.90 0.30
CA GLY A 67 -7.46 5.33 0.12
C GLY A 67 -8.46 4.41 0.83
N SER A 68 -9.61 4.92 1.22
CA SER A 68 -10.63 4.17 1.97
C SER A 68 -11.17 2.94 1.23
N ASP A 69 -11.08 2.94 -0.11
CA ASP A 69 -11.43 1.82 -0.98
C ASP A 69 -10.26 0.84 -1.24
N GLY A 70 -9.06 1.14 -0.69
CA GLY A 70 -7.85 0.35 -0.86
C GLY A 70 -7.24 0.40 -2.27
N LYS A 71 -7.68 1.30 -3.15
CA LYS A 71 -7.26 1.32 -4.56
C LYS A 71 -6.17 2.34 -4.86
N LEU A 72 -6.09 3.42 -4.11
CA LEU A 72 -5.07 4.45 -4.23
C LEU A 72 -4.14 4.41 -3.04
N GLY A 73 -2.84 4.35 -3.30
CA GLY A 73 -1.81 4.48 -2.26
C GLY A 73 -0.71 5.44 -2.66
N SER A 74 -0.01 5.97 -1.66
CA SER A 74 1.20 6.78 -1.87
C SER A 74 2.21 6.54 -0.75
N GLY A 75 3.47 6.78 -1.09
CA GLY A 75 4.56 6.59 -0.14
C GLY A 75 5.91 6.99 -0.70
N VAL A 76 6.95 6.51 -0.05
CA VAL A 76 8.33 6.65 -0.47
C VAL A 76 9.00 5.28 -0.51
N TYR A 77 9.89 5.10 -1.48
CA TYR A 77 10.57 3.82 -1.70
C TYR A 77 12.03 4.04 -2.10
N ARG A 78 12.91 3.29 -1.48
CA ARG A 78 14.34 3.26 -1.82
C ARG A 78 14.75 1.85 -2.26
N SER A 79 15.53 1.77 -3.29
CA SER A 79 16.15 0.51 -3.77
C SER A 79 17.64 0.71 -4.03
N GLY A 80 18.40 -0.35 -3.86
CA GLY A 80 19.76 -0.45 -4.36
C GLY A 80 19.80 -0.81 -5.85
N LYS A 81 20.99 -1.28 -6.28
CA LYS A 81 21.20 -1.73 -7.66
C LYS A 81 20.37 -2.97 -7.97
N VAL A 82 19.63 -2.89 -9.08
CA VAL A 82 18.82 -4.02 -9.55
C VAL A 82 18.54 -3.92 -11.03
N ARG A 83 18.39 -5.10 -11.67
CA ARG A 83 17.89 -5.25 -13.03
C ARG A 83 16.84 -6.34 -13.05
N TYR A 84 15.60 -5.99 -13.43
CA TYR A 84 14.48 -6.92 -13.58
C TYR A 84 14.01 -6.97 -15.03
N GLU A 85 13.73 -8.15 -15.52
CA GLU A 85 12.96 -8.37 -16.72
C GLU A 85 11.51 -8.61 -16.32
N ILE A 86 10.62 -7.71 -16.72
CA ILE A 86 9.19 -7.71 -16.39
C ILE A 86 8.47 -8.25 -17.61
N THR A 87 8.13 -9.54 -17.57
CA THR A 87 7.51 -10.29 -18.67
C THR A 87 5.98 -10.29 -18.61
N GLU A 88 5.44 -10.10 -17.40
CA GLU A 88 4.00 -9.94 -17.18
C GLU A 88 3.65 -8.45 -17.00
N PRO A 89 2.43 -8.03 -17.28
CA PRO A 89 1.99 -6.66 -17.05
C PRO A 89 2.35 -6.16 -15.65
N TRP A 90 2.80 -4.89 -15.54
CA TRP A 90 3.16 -4.24 -14.27
C TRP A 90 2.05 -4.34 -13.21
N GLY A 91 0.79 -4.36 -13.67
CA GLY A 91 -0.37 -4.70 -12.85
C GLY A 91 -1.03 -3.51 -12.15
N VAL A 92 -0.37 -2.37 -12.07
CA VAL A 92 -0.89 -1.13 -11.48
C VAL A 92 -0.50 0.08 -12.32
N ASP A 93 -1.32 1.14 -12.30
CA ASP A 93 -0.87 2.43 -12.79
C ASP A 93 -0.02 3.08 -11.69
N GLU A 94 1.26 3.31 -11.98
CA GLU A 94 2.18 3.89 -11.02
C GLU A 94 2.75 5.20 -11.53
N PHE A 95 2.51 6.30 -10.81
CA PHE A 95 3.26 7.54 -10.95
C PHE A 95 4.38 7.58 -9.92
N PHE A 96 5.59 7.99 -10.32
CA PHE A 96 6.64 8.29 -9.37
C PHE A 96 7.51 9.47 -9.78
N TYR A 97 8.09 10.11 -8.76
CA TYR A 97 9.07 11.18 -8.87
C TYR A 97 10.36 10.76 -8.20
N ILE A 98 11.48 10.85 -8.92
CA ILE A 98 12.79 10.46 -8.42
C ILE A 98 13.39 11.59 -7.58
N LEU A 99 13.70 11.28 -6.32
CA LEU A 99 14.38 12.16 -5.37
C LEU A 99 15.91 12.03 -5.49
N GLU A 100 16.41 10.80 -5.62
CA GLU A 100 17.85 10.47 -5.74
C GLU A 100 18.04 9.32 -6.72
N GLY A 101 19.21 9.28 -7.39
CA GLY A 101 19.56 8.23 -8.32
C GLY A 101 18.85 8.33 -9.66
N SER A 102 18.67 7.21 -10.33
CA SER A 102 18.01 7.15 -11.64
C SER A 102 17.51 5.75 -11.96
N ILE A 103 16.56 5.67 -12.88
CA ILE A 103 15.99 4.43 -13.41
C ILE A 103 16.04 4.49 -14.94
N ALA A 104 16.35 3.38 -15.60
CA ALA A 104 16.17 3.19 -17.02
C ALA A 104 15.09 2.14 -17.26
N LEU A 105 14.03 2.50 -17.98
CA LEU A 105 12.95 1.62 -18.38
C LEU A 105 13.10 1.33 -19.88
N THR A 106 13.32 0.06 -20.24
CA THR A 106 13.36 -0.36 -21.65
C THR A 106 12.05 -1.07 -21.97
N SER A 107 11.22 -0.44 -22.79
CA SER A 107 9.94 -1.04 -23.23
C SER A 107 10.15 -2.21 -24.20
N ALA A 108 9.11 -2.99 -24.47
CA ALA A 108 9.16 -4.18 -25.32
C ALA A 108 9.64 -3.89 -26.75
N ASP A 109 9.45 -2.68 -27.25
CA ASP A 109 9.94 -2.23 -28.56
C ASP A 109 11.40 -1.78 -28.57
N GLY A 110 12.09 -1.86 -27.43
CA GLY A 110 13.46 -1.42 -27.22
C GLY A 110 13.62 0.06 -26.90
N THR A 111 12.55 0.83 -26.83
CA THR A 111 12.61 2.25 -26.42
C THR A 111 13.08 2.36 -24.98
N VAL A 112 14.11 3.19 -24.73
CA VAL A 112 14.64 3.45 -23.38
C VAL A 112 14.16 4.79 -22.87
N THR A 113 13.43 4.78 -21.77
CA THR A 113 13.06 5.97 -20.99
C THR A 113 13.94 6.04 -19.75
N LYS A 114 14.82 7.03 -19.69
CA LYS A 114 15.65 7.28 -18.50
C LYS A 114 15.01 8.36 -17.65
N ILE A 115 14.88 8.10 -16.34
CA ILE A 115 14.31 9.01 -15.35
C ILE A 115 15.40 9.29 -14.31
N ASN A 116 15.81 10.55 -14.19
CA ASN A 116 16.83 10.98 -13.24
C ASN A 116 16.19 11.69 -12.04
N ALA A 117 16.99 11.95 -11.01
CA ALA A 117 16.56 12.79 -9.88
C ALA A 117 16.02 14.14 -10.39
N GLY A 118 14.85 14.53 -9.88
CA GLY A 118 14.11 15.71 -10.32
C GLY A 118 13.10 15.45 -11.45
N GLU A 119 13.03 14.23 -11.96
CA GLU A 119 12.10 13.83 -13.04
C GLU A 119 11.03 12.87 -12.52
N ALA A 120 9.93 12.78 -13.27
CA ALA A 120 8.81 11.90 -12.96
C ALA A 120 8.42 11.07 -14.19
N VAL A 121 7.74 9.96 -13.94
CA VAL A 121 7.16 9.10 -14.98
C VAL A 121 5.85 8.48 -14.47
N THR A 122 4.96 8.13 -15.40
CA THR A 122 3.84 7.24 -15.15
C THR A 122 4.04 5.95 -15.92
N ILE A 123 3.97 4.83 -15.23
CA ILE A 123 4.00 3.48 -15.80
C ILE A 123 2.57 2.97 -15.87
N PRO A 124 2.02 2.70 -17.06
CA PRO A 124 0.71 2.05 -17.21
C PRO A 124 0.74 0.61 -16.69
N LYS A 125 -0.39 0.13 -16.20
CA LYS A 125 -0.52 -1.23 -15.66
C LYS A 125 -0.20 -2.35 -16.66
N GLU A 126 -0.32 -2.07 -17.96
CA GLU A 126 -0.02 -3.01 -19.04
C GLU A 126 1.47 -3.06 -19.43
N TRP A 127 2.29 -2.17 -18.88
CA TRP A 127 3.70 -2.06 -19.26
C TRP A 127 4.48 -3.35 -18.95
N THR A 128 5.31 -3.77 -19.91
CA THR A 128 6.32 -4.82 -19.79
C THR A 128 7.65 -4.32 -20.29
N GLY A 129 8.76 -4.92 -19.83
CA GLY A 129 10.08 -4.51 -20.28
C GLY A 129 11.18 -4.76 -19.27
N ILE A 130 12.21 -3.94 -19.28
CA ILE A 130 13.36 -4.06 -18.38
C ILE A 130 13.42 -2.83 -17.48
N TRP A 131 13.48 -3.08 -16.19
CA TRP A 131 13.77 -2.09 -15.15
C TRP A 131 15.23 -2.21 -14.76
N ASP A 132 16.03 -1.17 -14.97
CA ASP A 132 17.47 -1.16 -14.70
C ASP A 132 17.88 0.07 -13.89
N THR A 133 18.63 -0.11 -12.80
CA THR A 133 19.06 0.97 -11.91
C THR A 133 20.32 0.59 -11.13
N ASP A 134 21.16 1.58 -10.82
CA ASP A 134 22.23 1.49 -9.82
C ASP A 134 21.76 1.87 -8.41
N GLY A 135 20.49 2.27 -8.28
CA GLY A 135 19.84 2.67 -7.05
C GLY A 135 19.05 3.96 -7.19
N TYR A 136 17.95 4.07 -6.46
CA TYR A 136 17.08 5.24 -6.47
C TYR A 136 16.32 5.42 -5.16
N TYR A 137 15.82 6.63 -4.97
CA TYR A 137 14.85 7.01 -3.95
C TYR A 137 13.71 7.77 -4.64
N LYS A 138 12.46 7.35 -4.43
CA LYS A 138 11.30 7.93 -5.11
C LYS A 138 10.14 8.21 -4.14
N ILE A 139 9.31 9.19 -4.51
CA ILE A 139 7.92 9.27 -4.08
C ILE A 139 7.09 8.48 -5.10
N TRP A 140 6.17 7.66 -4.63
CA TRP A 140 5.29 6.88 -5.49
C TRP A 140 3.81 7.14 -5.19
N VAL A 141 2.99 7.02 -6.23
CA VAL A 141 1.54 6.96 -6.17
C VAL A 141 1.09 5.79 -7.04
N ILE A 142 0.34 4.87 -6.48
CA ILE A 142 -0.16 3.67 -7.16
C ILE A 142 -1.69 3.71 -7.16
N TYR A 143 -2.27 3.38 -8.33
CA TYR A 143 -3.67 3.01 -8.45
C TYR A 143 -3.77 1.52 -8.80
N SER A 144 -4.43 0.75 -7.92
CA SER A 144 -4.69 -0.68 -8.08
C SER A 144 -6.20 -0.87 -8.30
N GLU A 145 -6.60 -1.32 -9.47
CA GLU A 145 -8.01 -1.41 -9.86
C GLU A 145 -8.85 -2.29 -8.90
N ASP A 146 -8.25 -3.36 -8.39
CA ASP A 146 -8.87 -4.31 -7.43
C ASP A 146 -8.37 -4.11 -5.99
N GLY A 147 -7.44 -3.19 -5.76
CA GLY A 147 -6.81 -2.91 -4.48
C GLY A 147 -5.84 -4.00 -3.99
N SER A 148 -5.50 -5.00 -4.80
CA SER A 148 -4.65 -6.13 -4.37
C SER A 148 -3.21 -5.72 -4.09
N ALA A 149 -2.69 -4.72 -4.81
CA ALA A 149 -1.31 -4.24 -4.67
C ALA A 149 -1.05 -3.41 -3.40
N LEU A 150 -2.08 -3.05 -2.65
CA LEU A 150 -2.00 -2.17 -1.46
C LEU A 150 -2.47 -2.89 -0.17
N LYS A 151 -2.50 -4.22 -0.18
CA LYS A 151 -2.92 -5.07 0.97
C LYS A 151 -1.73 -5.64 1.71
#